data_976327deee88e176e7e71008e93d5e3c
#
_entry.id   976327deee88e176e7e71008e93d5e3c
#
_cell.length_a   1.000
_cell.length_b   1.000
_cell.length_c   1.000
_cell.angle_alpha   90.00
_cell.angle_beta   90.00
_cell.angle_gamma   90.00
#
_symmetry.space_group_name_H-M   'P 1'
#
loop_
_entity.id
_entity.type
_entity.pdbx_description
1 polymer ?
#
loop_
_entity_poly.entity_id
_entity_poly.type
_entity_poly.pdbx_seq_one_letter_code
_entity_poly.pdbx_strand_id
1 'polypeptide(L)'
;IPGLKTAVHINGTLNDPSDTDRSWSVEVAIPWEVLSEYAYKSSPPKDGDHWRMNFSRVEWKHQIVDGKYQKTKGEREDNWVWSPQGIIDMHRPERWGYVWFTNAKQFHGQPPTDSTLKVRDLLMTVYHTQKALQRSDQRLYKSIQDMGLQEEMASAFKRHQFQMTINNNETWEATLD
;
A
#
# COMPACT_ATOMS: atom_id res chain seq x y z
N ILE A 1 9.07 16.07 3.81
CA ILE A 1 9.99 15.51 2.79
C ILE A 1 10.83 16.64 2.25
N PRO A 2 12.13 16.70 2.55
CA PRO A 2 13.00 17.76 2.05
C PRO A 2 13.01 17.78 0.51
N GLY A 3 12.90 19.00 -0.08
CA GLY A 3 12.95 19.18 -1.53
C GLY A 3 11.71 18.70 -2.30
N LEU A 4 10.66 18.22 -1.64
CA LEU A 4 9.39 17.90 -2.28
C LEU A 4 8.80 19.15 -2.95
N LYS A 5 8.40 19.00 -4.20
CA LYS A 5 7.65 20.02 -4.94
C LYS A 5 6.34 19.44 -5.44
N THR A 6 5.28 20.24 -5.37
CA THR A 6 3.96 19.87 -5.88
C THR A 6 3.36 21.01 -6.70
N ALA A 7 2.59 20.67 -7.70
CA ALA A 7 1.75 21.58 -8.46
C ALA A 7 0.39 20.97 -8.72
N VAL A 8 -0.65 21.81 -8.74
CA VAL A 8 -2.02 21.40 -9.04
C VAL A 8 -2.53 22.28 -10.17
N HIS A 9 -3.14 21.67 -11.18
CA HIS A 9 -3.88 22.34 -12.22
C HIS A 9 -5.34 21.93 -12.17
N ILE A 10 -6.25 22.89 -12.27
CA ILE A 10 -7.70 22.69 -12.30
C ILE A 10 -8.20 23.17 -13.67
N ASN A 11 -8.88 22.29 -14.40
CA ASN A 11 -9.62 22.61 -15.60
C ASN A 11 -11.06 22.90 -15.23
N GLY A 12 -11.27 24.07 -14.68
CA GLY A 12 -12.49 24.55 -14.05
C GLY A 12 -12.19 25.68 -13.06
N THR A 13 -12.96 25.79 -12.02
CA THR A 13 -12.79 26.80 -10.98
C THR A 13 -12.57 26.17 -9.59
N LEU A 14 -11.88 26.88 -8.72
CA LEU A 14 -11.60 26.38 -7.38
C LEU A 14 -12.72 26.75 -6.41
N ASN A 15 -13.41 25.76 -5.86
CA ASN A 15 -14.45 25.93 -4.85
C ASN A 15 -15.64 26.82 -5.28
N ASP A 16 -15.92 26.89 -6.56
CA ASP A 16 -17.10 27.59 -7.10
C ASP A 16 -18.13 26.55 -7.59
N PRO A 17 -19.27 26.36 -6.90
CA PRO A 17 -20.28 25.42 -7.30
C PRO A 17 -21.22 25.93 -8.41
N SER A 18 -20.98 27.10 -8.97
CA SER A 18 -21.84 27.70 -9.98
C SER A 18 -21.54 27.19 -11.40
N ASP A 19 -20.39 26.56 -11.61
CA ASP A 19 -19.99 25.96 -12.89
C ASP A 19 -19.77 24.44 -12.76
N THR A 20 -19.26 23.84 -13.84
CA THR A 20 -18.94 22.41 -13.89
C THR A 20 -17.47 22.24 -14.22
N ASP A 21 -16.70 21.78 -13.25
CA ASP A 21 -15.30 21.42 -13.43
C ASP A 21 -15.17 20.18 -14.34
N ARG A 22 -14.11 20.16 -15.15
CA ARG A 22 -13.85 19.05 -16.07
C ARG A 22 -12.86 18.06 -15.50
N SER A 23 -11.78 18.57 -14.90
CA SER A 23 -10.71 17.74 -14.37
C SER A 23 -9.76 18.53 -13.49
N TRP A 24 -8.94 17.82 -12.77
CA TRP A 24 -7.76 18.35 -12.11
C TRP A 24 -6.59 17.39 -12.31
N SER A 25 -5.39 17.92 -12.22
CA SER A 25 -4.17 17.12 -12.20
C SER A 25 -3.25 17.58 -11.09
N VAL A 26 -2.43 16.68 -10.61
CA VAL A 26 -1.39 16.96 -9.62
C VAL A 26 -0.07 16.42 -10.13
N GLU A 27 0.96 17.23 -9.97
CA GLU A 27 2.35 16.83 -10.22
C GLU A 27 3.09 16.82 -8.88
N VAL A 28 3.90 15.79 -8.68
CA VAL A 28 4.69 15.62 -7.46
C VAL A 28 6.11 15.26 -7.86
N ALA A 29 7.08 16.09 -7.46
CA ALA A 29 8.49 15.83 -7.66
C ALA A 29 9.14 15.54 -6.30
N ILE A 30 9.68 14.32 -6.15
CA ILE A 30 10.35 13.85 -4.94
C ILE A 30 11.82 13.62 -5.28
N PRO A 31 12.78 14.27 -4.61
CA PRO A 31 14.19 14.00 -4.82
C PRO A 31 14.54 12.55 -4.49
N TRP A 32 15.38 11.93 -5.31
CA TRP A 32 15.78 10.53 -5.13
C TRP A 32 16.52 10.30 -3.81
N GLU A 33 17.28 11.29 -3.34
CA GLU A 33 18.04 11.20 -2.09
C GLU A 33 17.14 10.94 -0.88
N VAL A 34 15.95 11.53 -0.90
CA VAL A 34 14.97 11.39 0.21
C VAL A 34 14.36 10.00 0.24
N LEU A 35 14.28 9.33 -0.91
CA LEU A 35 13.74 7.98 -1.02
C LEU A 35 14.78 6.91 -0.69
N SER A 36 16.08 7.23 -0.73
CA SER A 36 17.16 6.27 -0.52
C SER A 36 17.13 5.60 0.86
N GLU A 37 16.69 6.32 1.89
CA GLU A 37 16.63 5.84 3.27
C GLU A 37 15.71 4.61 3.44
N TYR A 38 14.59 4.57 2.69
CA TYR A 38 13.56 3.54 2.86
C TYR A 38 13.32 2.68 1.62
N ALA A 39 14.02 2.93 0.54
CA ALA A 39 13.79 2.22 -0.73
C ALA A 39 14.22 0.75 -0.69
N TYR A 40 15.17 0.38 0.16
CA TYR A 40 15.81 -0.95 0.21
C TYR A 40 16.38 -1.42 -1.13
N LYS A 41 16.51 -0.51 -2.07
CA LYS A 41 17.07 -0.66 -3.43
C LYS A 41 17.83 0.61 -3.79
N SER A 42 18.50 0.59 -4.94
CA SER A 42 19.19 1.80 -5.42
C SER A 42 18.21 2.95 -5.64
N SER A 43 18.59 4.14 -5.17
CA SER A 43 17.92 5.40 -5.46
C SER A 43 18.96 6.38 -6.02
N PRO A 44 18.80 6.88 -7.26
CA PRO A 44 17.70 6.60 -8.19
C PRO A 44 17.60 5.13 -8.62
N PRO A 45 16.41 4.68 -9.04
CA PRO A 45 16.20 3.32 -9.52
C PRO A 45 16.94 3.09 -10.85
N LYS A 46 17.33 1.84 -11.08
CA LYS A 46 17.97 1.40 -12.33
C LYS A 46 16.93 0.90 -13.33
N ASP A 47 17.34 0.77 -14.58
CA ASP A 47 16.53 0.14 -15.62
C ASP A 47 16.13 -1.28 -15.22
N GLY A 48 14.83 -1.59 -15.30
CA GLY A 48 14.25 -2.85 -14.86
C GLY A 48 13.90 -2.92 -13.38
N ASP A 49 14.23 -1.92 -12.57
CA ASP A 49 13.79 -1.87 -11.17
C ASP A 49 12.28 -1.69 -11.08
N HIS A 50 11.72 -2.18 -9.99
CA HIS A 50 10.33 -1.97 -9.66
C HIS A 50 10.15 -1.68 -8.17
N TRP A 51 9.22 -0.79 -7.87
CA TRP A 51 8.85 -0.42 -6.51
C TRP A 51 7.34 -0.59 -6.32
N ARG A 52 6.93 -0.92 -5.09
CA ARG A 52 5.51 -0.81 -4.74
C ARG A 52 5.20 0.63 -4.37
N MET A 53 4.16 1.15 -4.99
CA MET A 53 3.66 2.50 -4.73
C MET A 53 2.15 2.49 -4.61
N ASN A 54 1.59 3.42 -3.84
CA ASN A 54 0.17 3.67 -3.82
C ASN A 54 -0.12 5.13 -4.18
N PHE A 55 -1.04 5.30 -5.10
CA PHE A 55 -1.65 6.59 -5.41
C PHE A 55 -3.10 6.50 -4.98
N SER A 56 -3.50 7.32 -4.04
CA SER A 56 -4.86 7.30 -3.51
C SER A 56 -5.50 8.66 -3.59
N ARG A 57 -6.81 8.65 -3.72
CA ARG A 57 -7.66 9.83 -3.73
C ARG A 57 -8.81 9.63 -2.76
N VAL A 58 -9.08 10.65 -1.97
CA VAL A 58 -10.26 10.69 -1.10
C VAL A 58 -11.33 11.54 -1.77
N GLU A 59 -12.56 11.05 -1.79
CA GLU A 59 -13.72 11.76 -2.28
C GLU A 59 -14.80 11.79 -1.19
N TRP A 60 -15.28 12.99 -0.87
CA TRP A 60 -16.35 13.18 0.10
C TRP A 60 -17.65 13.49 -0.60
N LYS A 61 -18.74 12.91 -0.14
CA LYS A 61 -20.06 13.40 -0.49
C LYS A 61 -20.25 14.81 0.05
N HIS A 62 -20.70 15.69 -0.80
CA HIS A 62 -20.87 17.10 -0.47
C HIS A 62 -22.26 17.60 -0.87
N GLN A 63 -22.65 18.70 -0.31
CA GLN A 63 -23.85 19.46 -0.64
C GLN A 63 -23.45 20.92 -0.83
N ILE A 64 -24.30 21.68 -1.52
CA ILE A 64 -24.11 23.13 -1.69
C ILE A 64 -25.02 23.82 -0.70
N VAL A 65 -24.44 24.59 0.21
CA VAL A 65 -25.17 25.41 1.19
C VAL A 65 -24.64 26.83 1.10
N ASP A 66 -25.54 27.77 0.90
CA ASP A 66 -25.21 29.21 0.75
C ASP A 66 -24.11 29.45 -0.32
N GLY A 67 -24.21 28.75 -1.45
CA GLY A 67 -23.27 28.89 -2.55
C GLY A 67 -21.86 28.32 -2.27
N LYS A 68 -21.70 27.45 -1.27
CA LYS A 68 -20.40 26.83 -0.92
C LYS A 68 -20.52 25.32 -0.78
N TYR A 69 -19.47 24.61 -1.19
CA TYR A 69 -19.36 23.18 -0.92
C TYR A 69 -19.23 22.91 0.57
N GLN A 70 -20.04 21.99 1.08
CA GLN A 70 -19.96 21.49 2.44
C GLN A 70 -19.98 19.96 2.44
N LYS A 71 -19.13 19.33 3.23
CA LYS A 71 -19.16 17.89 3.43
C LYS A 71 -20.50 17.47 4.03
N THR A 72 -21.15 16.47 3.44
CA THR A 72 -22.39 15.92 4.00
C THR A 72 -22.09 15.24 5.33
N LYS A 73 -22.71 15.73 6.40
CA LYS A 73 -22.49 15.22 7.76
C LYS A 73 -23.01 13.78 7.88
N GLY A 74 -22.21 12.90 8.51
CA GLY A 74 -22.56 11.51 8.73
C GLY A 74 -22.30 10.58 7.54
N GLU A 75 -21.98 11.10 6.35
CA GLU A 75 -21.59 10.29 5.20
C GLU A 75 -20.12 9.89 5.27
N ARG A 76 -19.84 8.64 4.86
CA ARG A 76 -18.48 8.11 4.77
C ARG A 76 -17.80 8.66 3.53
N GLU A 77 -16.50 8.79 3.59
CA GLU A 77 -15.66 9.11 2.43
C GLU A 77 -15.41 7.88 1.57
N ASP A 78 -15.23 8.10 0.29
CA ASP A 78 -14.77 7.09 -0.66
C ASP A 78 -13.26 7.22 -0.85
N ASN A 79 -12.55 6.12 -0.61
CA ASN A 79 -11.09 6.05 -0.76
C ASN A 79 -10.77 5.23 -2.00
N TRP A 80 -10.28 5.90 -3.02
CA TRP A 80 -9.88 5.30 -4.29
C TRP A 80 -8.39 5.02 -4.30
N VAL A 81 -8.00 3.88 -4.82
CA VAL A 81 -6.61 3.51 -5.06
C VAL A 81 -6.41 3.19 -6.54
N TRP A 82 -5.23 3.49 -7.06
CA TRP A 82 -4.92 3.33 -8.49
C TRP A 82 -4.82 1.86 -8.94
N SER A 83 -4.59 0.94 -8.00
CA SER A 83 -4.38 -0.49 -8.27
C SER A 83 -5.20 -1.32 -7.28
N PRO A 84 -5.90 -2.39 -7.72
CA PRO A 84 -6.65 -3.27 -6.85
C PRO A 84 -5.77 -3.90 -5.77
N GLN A 85 -6.11 -3.69 -4.52
CA GLN A 85 -5.35 -4.23 -3.37
C GLN A 85 -5.95 -5.53 -2.82
N GLY A 86 -7.19 -5.84 -3.18
CA GLY A 86 -7.92 -7.01 -2.67
C GLY A 86 -8.30 -6.91 -1.18
N ILE A 87 -8.11 -5.75 -0.57
CA ILE A 87 -8.43 -5.47 0.82
C ILE A 87 -8.79 -4.00 0.99
N ILE A 88 -9.71 -3.70 1.91
CA ILE A 88 -10.09 -2.31 2.27
C ILE A 88 -9.14 -1.79 3.36
N ASP A 89 -7.90 -1.61 3.01
CA ASP A 89 -6.86 -1.03 3.86
C ASP A 89 -5.70 -0.52 3.00
N MET A 90 -5.66 0.78 2.75
CA MET A 90 -4.63 1.40 1.91
C MET A 90 -3.24 1.42 2.57
N HIS A 91 -3.15 1.14 3.86
CA HIS A 91 -1.90 1.11 4.63
C HIS A 91 -1.22 -0.27 4.60
N ARG A 92 -1.49 -1.05 3.56
CA ARG A 92 -0.90 -2.36 3.27
C ARG A 92 0.08 -2.28 2.11
N PRO A 93 1.35 -1.86 2.32
CA PRO A 93 2.31 -1.67 1.24
C PRO A 93 2.61 -2.96 0.45
N GLU A 94 2.46 -4.12 1.06
CA GLU A 94 2.55 -5.41 0.39
C GLU A 94 1.43 -5.66 -0.63
N ARG A 95 0.36 -4.86 -0.61
CA ARG A 95 -0.77 -4.91 -1.55
C ARG A 95 -0.77 -3.79 -2.57
N TRP A 96 0.19 -2.85 -2.49
CA TRP A 96 0.29 -1.75 -3.45
C TRP A 96 0.71 -2.25 -4.83
N GLY A 97 0.29 -1.53 -5.87
CA GLY A 97 0.71 -1.81 -7.24
C GLY A 97 2.20 -1.57 -7.47
N TYR A 98 2.71 -2.12 -8.56
CA TYR A 98 4.10 -1.95 -8.96
C TYR A 98 4.27 -0.80 -9.93
N VAL A 99 5.28 0.02 -9.71
CA VAL A 99 5.82 0.99 -10.67
C VAL A 99 7.14 0.44 -11.19
N TRP A 100 7.27 0.39 -12.51
CA TRP A 100 8.44 -0.08 -13.22
C TRP A 100 9.26 1.08 -13.74
N PHE A 101 10.55 1.01 -13.57
CA PHE A 101 11.49 2.01 -14.06
C PHE A 101 12.20 1.46 -15.29
N THR A 102 12.13 2.19 -16.41
CA THR A 102 12.75 1.76 -17.66
C THR A 102 13.27 2.95 -18.45
N ASN A 103 14.41 2.75 -19.13
CA ASN A 103 14.96 3.67 -20.11
C ASN A 103 14.34 3.50 -21.50
N ALA A 104 13.54 2.47 -21.72
CA ALA A 104 12.85 2.25 -22.98
C ALA A 104 11.78 3.31 -23.22
N LYS A 105 11.72 3.87 -24.44
CA LYS A 105 10.68 4.84 -24.83
C LYS A 105 9.27 4.26 -24.76
N GLN A 106 9.14 2.96 -24.98
CA GLN A 106 7.88 2.21 -24.86
C GLN A 106 8.16 0.86 -24.22
N PHE A 107 7.35 0.47 -23.27
CA PHE A 107 7.43 -0.83 -22.65
C PHE A 107 6.52 -1.80 -23.41
N HIS A 108 7.11 -2.81 -24.06
CA HIS A 108 6.40 -3.83 -24.83
C HIS A 108 6.42 -5.21 -24.17
N GLY A 109 7.02 -5.32 -23.00
CA GLY A 109 7.15 -6.57 -22.26
C GLY A 109 6.02 -6.83 -21.26
N GLN A 110 5.96 -8.06 -20.76
CA GLN A 110 5.19 -8.37 -19.56
C GLN A 110 5.98 -7.87 -18.35
N PRO A 111 5.29 -7.30 -17.34
CA PRO A 111 5.95 -6.97 -16.08
C PRO A 111 6.66 -8.22 -15.53
N PRO A 112 7.89 -8.13 -15.05
CA PRO A 112 8.54 -9.26 -14.40
C PRO A 112 7.67 -9.78 -13.24
N THR A 113 7.52 -11.08 -13.16
CA THR A 113 6.80 -11.72 -12.05
C THR A 113 7.72 -11.80 -10.84
N ASP A 114 7.26 -11.28 -9.71
CA ASP A 114 7.94 -11.48 -8.43
C ASP A 114 7.68 -12.92 -7.96
N SER A 115 8.67 -13.79 -8.12
CA SER A 115 8.58 -15.20 -7.72
C SER A 115 8.40 -15.38 -6.20
N THR A 116 8.76 -14.38 -5.40
CA THR A 116 8.63 -14.40 -3.94
C THR A 116 7.28 -13.88 -3.45
N LEU A 117 6.42 -13.38 -4.34
CA LEU A 117 5.17 -12.71 -3.97
C LEU A 117 4.29 -13.58 -3.07
N LYS A 118 4.10 -14.85 -3.44
CA LYS A 118 3.25 -15.78 -2.65
C LYS A 118 3.80 -16.03 -1.25
N VAL A 119 5.11 -16.21 -1.13
CA VAL A 119 5.79 -16.42 0.15
C VAL A 119 5.67 -15.18 1.03
N ARG A 120 5.88 -14.01 0.44
CA ARG A 120 5.74 -12.73 1.16
C ARG A 120 4.31 -12.47 1.60
N ASP A 121 3.32 -12.77 0.78
CA ASP A 121 1.90 -12.62 1.15
C ASP A 121 1.53 -13.53 2.34
N LEU A 122 2.05 -14.76 2.37
CA LEU A 122 1.84 -15.66 3.51
C LEU A 122 2.49 -15.14 4.79
N LEU A 123 3.73 -14.64 4.72
CA LEU A 123 4.39 -14.03 5.88
C LEU A 123 3.65 -12.78 6.36
N MET A 124 3.11 -11.97 5.45
CA MET A 124 2.30 -10.82 5.82
C MET A 124 0.95 -11.22 6.43
N THR A 125 0.36 -12.35 6.02
CA THR A 125 -0.81 -12.92 6.71
C THR A 125 -0.48 -13.27 8.16
N VAL A 126 0.64 -13.95 8.40
CA VAL A 126 1.12 -14.24 9.76
C VAL A 126 1.32 -12.95 10.56
N TYR A 127 2.00 -11.97 9.95
CA TYR A 127 2.25 -10.67 10.59
C TYR A 127 0.96 -9.97 11.03
N HIS A 128 0.00 -9.82 10.12
CA HIS A 128 -1.24 -9.10 10.44
C HIS A 128 -2.11 -9.86 11.44
N THR A 129 -2.17 -11.19 11.34
CA THR A 129 -2.89 -12.01 12.30
C THR A 129 -2.28 -11.90 13.70
N GLN A 130 -0.95 -12.04 13.81
CA GLN A 130 -0.24 -11.87 15.07
C GLN A 130 -0.49 -10.48 15.69
N LYS A 131 -0.46 -9.43 14.87
CA LYS A 131 -0.74 -8.06 15.33
C LYS A 131 -2.19 -7.87 15.78
N ALA A 132 -3.16 -8.47 15.10
CA ALA A 132 -4.55 -8.39 15.48
C ALA A 132 -4.79 -9.13 16.82
N LEU A 133 -4.29 -10.35 16.95
CA LEU A 133 -4.40 -11.15 18.17
C LEU A 133 -3.63 -10.51 19.35
N GLN A 134 -2.48 -9.93 19.12
CA GLN A 134 -1.74 -9.20 20.15
C GLN A 134 -2.55 -8.01 20.70
N ARG A 135 -3.29 -7.31 19.85
CA ARG A 135 -4.15 -6.19 20.28
C ARG A 135 -5.37 -6.66 21.08
N SER A 136 -6.00 -7.79 20.69
CA SER A 136 -7.17 -8.32 21.38
C SER A 136 -6.80 -9.02 22.68
N ASP A 137 -5.78 -9.87 22.66
CA ASP A 137 -5.49 -10.82 23.72
C ASP A 137 -4.30 -10.43 24.59
N GLN A 138 -3.63 -9.32 24.25
CA GLN A 138 -2.46 -8.77 24.98
C GLN A 138 -1.29 -9.76 25.11
N ARG A 139 -1.17 -10.70 24.16
CA ARG A 139 -0.10 -11.70 24.12
C ARG A 139 0.34 -12.02 22.70
N LEU A 140 1.53 -12.61 22.58
CA LEU A 140 2.04 -13.17 21.34
C LEU A 140 1.72 -14.67 21.26
N TYR A 141 1.35 -15.12 20.07
CA TYR A 141 1.09 -16.52 19.77
C TYR A 141 2.32 -17.18 19.18
N LYS A 142 2.64 -18.39 19.65
CA LYS A 142 3.93 -19.06 19.35
C LYS A 142 3.89 -19.95 18.12
N SER A 143 2.70 -20.22 17.59
CA SER A 143 2.54 -21.09 16.42
C SER A 143 1.41 -20.61 15.53
N ILE A 144 1.44 -21.03 14.27
CA ILE A 144 0.34 -20.77 13.33
C ILE A 144 -0.93 -21.54 13.69
N GLN A 145 -0.81 -22.68 14.43
CA GLN A 145 -1.96 -23.38 14.98
C GLN A 145 -2.70 -22.50 15.96
N ASP A 146 -1.97 -21.92 16.91
CA ASP A 146 -2.58 -21.06 17.92
C ASP A 146 -3.19 -19.80 17.32
N MET A 147 -2.70 -19.36 16.14
CA MET A 147 -3.24 -18.23 15.37
C MET A 147 -4.42 -18.63 14.46
N GLY A 148 -4.75 -19.91 14.34
CA GLY A 148 -5.83 -20.40 13.46
C GLY A 148 -5.51 -20.37 11.96
N LEU A 149 -4.23 -20.35 11.59
CA LEU A 149 -3.77 -20.21 10.19
C LEU A 149 -3.40 -21.55 9.50
N GLN A 150 -3.68 -22.71 10.10
CA GLN A 150 -3.23 -24.01 9.58
C GLN A 150 -3.76 -24.28 8.17
N GLU A 151 -5.04 -24.04 7.94
CA GLU A 151 -5.68 -24.34 6.66
C GLU A 151 -5.17 -23.40 5.56
N GLU A 152 -5.08 -22.12 5.85
CA GLU A 152 -4.61 -21.09 4.90
C GLU A 152 -3.16 -21.35 4.49
N MET A 153 -2.31 -21.79 5.41
CA MET A 153 -0.90 -22.04 5.17
C MET A 153 -0.56 -23.48 4.76
N ALA A 154 -1.51 -24.39 4.75
CA ALA A 154 -1.29 -25.81 4.48
C ALA A 154 -0.61 -26.09 3.13
N SER A 155 -0.91 -25.31 2.11
CA SER A 155 -0.30 -25.44 0.79
C SER A 155 1.16 -24.96 0.75
N ALA A 156 1.50 -23.98 1.59
CA ALA A 156 2.85 -23.46 1.70
C ALA A 156 3.80 -24.43 2.39
N PHE A 157 3.33 -25.09 3.46
CA PHE A 157 4.12 -26.06 4.22
C PHE A 157 4.50 -27.32 3.43
N LYS A 158 3.83 -27.61 2.35
CA LYS A 158 4.22 -28.71 1.45
C LYS A 158 5.49 -28.40 0.65
N ARG A 159 5.89 -27.14 0.56
CA ARG A 159 6.99 -26.66 -0.28
C ARG A 159 8.05 -25.85 0.45
N HIS A 160 7.72 -25.35 1.61
CA HIS A 160 8.52 -24.40 2.36
C HIS A 160 8.58 -24.79 3.83
N GLN A 161 9.70 -24.52 4.48
CA GLN A 161 9.84 -24.69 5.92
C GLN A 161 9.47 -23.38 6.62
N PHE A 162 8.48 -23.43 7.49
CA PHE A 162 8.08 -22.31 8.29
C PHE A 162 8.70 -22.40 9.69
N GLN A 163 9.29 -21.32 10.15
CA GLN A 163 9.81 -21.18 11.51
C GLN A 163 9.28 -19.90 12.13
N MET A 164 8.97 -19.96 13.42
CA MET A 164 8.54 -18.80 14.18
C MET A 164 9.20 -18.81 15.55
N THR A 165 9.74 -17.68 15.96
CA THR A 165 10.42 -17.50 17.24
C THR A 165 9.87 -16.26 17.95
N ILE A 166 9.66 -16.36 19.26
CA ILE A 166 9.31 -15.24 20.12
C ILE A 166 10.49 -14.94 21.02
N ASN A 167 10.94 -13.69 21.00
CA ASN A 167 12.03 -13.17 21.80
C ASN A 167 11.46 -12.37 22.96
N ASN A 168 11.76 -12.79 24.19
CA ASN A 168 11.44 -12.05 25.44
C ASN A 168 9.97 -11.61 25.60
N ASN A 169 9.01 -12.30 24.97
CA ASN A 169 7.59 -11.97 24.93
C ASN A 169 7.22 -10.59 24.33
N GLU A 170 8.15 -9.89 23.72
CA GLU A 170 7.94 -8.54 23.15
C GLU A 170 8.08 -8.51 21.63
N THR A 171 8.99 -9.30 21.11
CA THR A 171 9.29 -9.36 19.67
C THR A 171 9.17 -10.78 19.14
N TRP A 172 8.96 -10.90 17.86
CA TRP A 172 8.84 -12.16 17.18
C TRP A 172 9.39 -12.09 15.76
N GLU A 173 9.78 -13.22 15.25
CA GLU A 173 10.29 -13.41 13.89
C GLU A 173 9.59 -14.61 13.25
N ALA A 174 9.26 -14.52 11.98
CA ALA A 174 8.75 -15.62 11.19
C ALA A 174 9.50 -15.68 9.85
N THR A 175 9.91 -16.89 9.48
CA THR A 175 10.58 -17.18 8.21
C THR A 175 9.87 -18.27 7.45
N LEU A 176 9.95 -18.21 6.13
CA LEU A 176 9.42 -19.20 5.20
C LEU A 176 10.44 -19.36 4.06
N ASP A 177 11.11 -20.53 3.99
CA ASP A 177 12.14 -20.80 2.99
C ASP A 177 11.56 -21.28 1.65
#